data_05ad6200f2efdd441d79fdd80cdd8b5b
#
_entry.id   05ad6200f2efdd441d79fdd80cdd8b5b
#
_cell.length_a   1.000
_cell.length_b   1.000
_cell.length_c   1.000
_cell.angle_alpha   90.00
_cell.angle_beta   90.00
_cell.angle_gamma   90.00
#
_symmetry.space_group_name_H-M   'P 1'
#
loop_
_entity.id
_entity.type
_entity.pdbx_description
1 polymer ?
#
loop_
_entity_poly.entity_id
_entity_poly.type
_entity_poly.pdbx_seq_one_letter_code
_entity_poly.pdbx_strand_id
1 'polypeptide(L)'
;GMNKANPAVAKISDNNHLFGTDAKSEAHVDQWINFTDEMLFGNAVQLFCIFNNILQYSKSIEQFCWARLEKGLTYLDNYLVKHTFLVGHRLTAADIAVAVELYDLFVRYLGPQARGKYTNVLRYYNTVVNQKALDGIIPVNAEFAKENAKFVPPKKEEKPKKEAAAPAPAAAAAQPAKQEKPKTPLDELPK
;
A
#
# COMPACT_ATOMS: atom_id res chain seq x y z
N GLY A 1 7.40 7.87 -7.45
CA GLY A 1 7.32 8.86 -8.40
C GLY A 1 6.71 8.48 -9.73
N MET A 2 5.43 8.01 -9.76
CA MET A 2 4.66 7.85 -11.02
C MET A 2 4.37 9.20 -11.70
N ASN A 3 4.72 10.28 -11.07
CA ASN A 3 4.30 11.64 -11.43
C ASN A 3 5.02 12.24 -12.65
N LYS A 4 5.66 11.42 -13.47
CA LYS A 4 6.23 11.88 -14.76
C LYS A 4 6.16 10.78 -15.81
N ALA A 5 4.99 10.19 -16.02
CA ALA A 5 4.70 9.71 -17.35
C ALA A 5 4.83 10.93 -18.26
N ASN A 6 5.95 11.02 -18.91
CA ASN A 6 6.48 12.20 -19.58
C ASN A 6 5.38 12.88 -20.41
N PRO A 7 4.89 14.09 -20.06
CA PRO A 7 3.88 14.77 -20.85
C PRO A 7 4.30 14.96 -22.31
N ALA A 8 5.59 14.85 -22.58
CA ALA A 8 6.13 14.81 -23.94
C ALA A 8 5.71 13.55 -24.70
N VAL A 9 5.58 12.38 -24.06
CA VAL A 9 5.14 11.13 -24.72
C VAL A 9 3.66 11.18 -25.09
N ALA A 10 2.84 11.79 -24.21
CA ALA A 10 1.41 12.01 -24.50
C ALA A 10 1.18 13.07 -25.58
N LYS A 11 2.08 14.05 -25.71
CA LYS A 11 2.04 15.07 -26.76
C LYS A 11 2.53 14.54 -28.12
N ILE A 12 3.31 13.47 -28.12
CA ILE A 12 3.79 12.80 -29.34
C ILE A 12 2.74 11.83 -29.88
N SER A 13 1.91 11.22 -29.02
CA SER A 13 0.74 10.47 -29.44
C SER A 13 -0.43 11.43 -29.62
N ASP A 14 -1.26 11.22 -30.65
CA ASP A 14 -2.47 12.06 -30.92
C ASP A 14 -3.51 12.10 -29.78
N ASN A 15 -3.18 11.56 -28.61
CA ASN A 15 -3.99 11.53 -27.39
C ASN A 15 -3.72 12.74 -26.46
N ASN A 16 -3.83 13.96 -27.01
CA ASN A 16 -3.67 15.21 -26.26
C ASN A 16 -4.66 15.39 -25.08
N HIS A 17 -5.64 14.50 -24.94
CA HIS A 17 -6.68 14.60 -23.92
C HIS A 17 -6.37 13.82 -22.63
N LEU A 18 -5.33 13.00 -22.64
CA LEU A 18 -5.04 12.06 -21.54
C LEU A 18 -4.68 12.79 -20.24
N PHE A 19 -3.97 13.91 -20.35
CA PHE A 19 -3.54 14.74 -19.22
C PHE A 19 -4.35 16.02 -19.04
N GLY A 20 -5.43 16.18 -19.80
CA GLY A 20 -6.24 17.40 -19.82
C GLY A 20 -6.00 18.25 -21.08
N THR A 21 -6.93 19.14 -21.38
CA THR A 21 -6.85 20.03 -22.55
C THR A 21 -6.57 21.48 -22.18
N ASP A 22 -6.71 21.81 -20.90
CA ASP A 22 -6.51 23.13 -20.32
C ASP A 22 -5.89 22.99 -18.93
N ALA A 23 -5.32 24.08 -18.40
CA ALA A 23 -4.63 24.09 -17.11
C ALA A 23 -5.50 23.63 -15.94
N LYS A 24 -6.83 23.82 -16.00
CA LYS A 24 -7.75 23.36 -14.97
C LYS A 24 -7.92 21.84 -15.00
N SER A 25 -8.14 21.28 -16.17
CA SER A 25 -8.26 19.82 -16.32
C SER A 25 -6.92 19.12 -16.03
N GLU A 26 -5.78 19.68 -16.44
CA GLU A 26 -4.46 19.18 -16.08
C GLU A 26 -4.27 19.13 -14.56
N ALA A 27 -4.59 20.22 -13.86
CA ALA A 27 -4.51 20.26 -12.40
C ALA A 27 -5.44 19.24 -11.72
N HIS A 28 -6.63 19.00 -12.26
CA HIS A 28 -7.53 17.97 -11.73
C HIS A 28 -7.01 16.55 -11.98
N VAL A 29 -6.39 16.27 -13.14
CA VAL A 29 -5.74 14.98 -13.40
C VAL A 29 -4.61 14.74 -12.40
N ASP A 30 -3.74 15.73 -12.19
CA ASP A 30 -2.66 15.65 -11.20
C ASP A 30 -3.19 15.46 -9.77
N GLN A 31 -4.27 16.14 -9.41
CA GLN A 31 -4.92 15.97 -8.11
C GLN A 31 -5.37 14.52 -7.88
N TRP A 32 -6.00 13.89 -8.87
CA TRP A 32 -6.46 12.51 -8.75
C TRP A 32 -5.31 11.50 -8.74
N ILE A 33 -4.25 11.74 -9.52
CA ILE A 33 -3.03 10.92 -9.48
C ILE A 33 -2.40 10.98 -8.09
N ASN A 34 -2.23 12.18 -7.53
CA ASN A 34 -1.68 12.36 -6.18
C ASN A 34 -2.58 11.72 -5.11
N PHE A 35 -3.91 11.86 -5.25
CA PHE A 35 -4.87 11.18 -4.37
C PHE A 35 -4.67 9.66 -4.41
N THR A 36 -4.50 9.09 -5.60
CA THR A 36 -4.27 7.65 -5.79
C THR A 36 -2.99 7.22 -5.10
N ASP A 37 -1.90 7.95 -5.29
CA ASP A 37 -0.61 7.65 -4.69
C ASP A 37 -0.67 7.70 -3.15
N GLU A 38 -1.32 8.71 -2.57
CA GLU A 38 -1.35 8.90 -1.12
C GLU A 38 -2.38 8.02 -0.40
N MET A 39 -3.57 7.89 -0.98
CA MET A 39 -4.69 7.26 -0.28
C MET A 39 -4.83 5.78 -0.60
N LEU A 40 -4.47 5.36 -1.82
CA LEU A 40 -4.62 3.97 -2.25
C LEU A 40 -3.26 3.27 -2.28
N PHE A 41 -2.38 3.64 -3.21
CA PHE A 41 -1.12 2.96 -3.48
C PHE A 41 -0.20 2.89 -2.26
N GLY A 42 0.11 4.00 -1.62
CA GLY A 42 1.03 4.04 -0.47
C GLY A 42 0.58 3.14 0.68
N ASN A 43 -0.73 3.08 0.94
CA ASN A 43 -1.28 2.22 1.99
C ASN A 43 -1.33 0.74 1.56
N ALA A 44 -1.64 0.44 0.29
CA ALA A 44 -1.60 -0.92 -0.26
C ALA A 44 -0.18 -1.50 -0.23
N VAL A 45 0.83 -0.72 -0.61
CA VAL A 45 2.25 -1.13 -0.54
C VAL A 45 2.69 -1.39 0.90
N GLN A 46 2.29 -0.56 1.86
CA GLN A 46 2.60 -0.82 3.27
C GLN A 46 1.98 -2.14 3.75
N LEU A 47 0.70 -2.40 3.43
CA LEU A 47 0.05 -3.67 3.73
C LEU A 47 0.78 -4.83 3.04
N PHE A 48 1.19 -4.67 1.78
CA PHE A 48 1.97 -5.67 1.06
C PHE A 48 3.28 -5.99 1.80
N CYS A 49 4.03 -4.98 2.21
CA CYS A 49 5.30 -5.17 2.91
C CYS A 49 5.15 -5.90 4.25
N ILE A 50 4.14 -5.56 5.05
CA ILE A 50 3.90 -6.24 6.33
C ILE A 50 3.31 -7.64 6.15
N PHE A 51 2.44 -7.88 5.18
CA PHE A 51 1.83 -9.19 4.96
C PHE A 51 2.80 -10.20 4.36
N ASN A 52 3.79 -9.73 3.60
CA ASN A 52 4.87 -10.55 3.04
C ASN A 52 6.12 -10.61 3.94
N ASN A 53 6.07 -10.10 5.17
CA ASN A 53 7.19 -10.07 6.12
C ASN A 53 8.45 -9.34 5.60
N ILE A 54 8.27 -8.40 4.65
CA ILE A 54 9.34 -7.49 4.19
C ILE A 54 9.64 -6.46 5.28
N LEU A 55 8.59 -5.98 5.94
CA LEU A 55 8.67 -5.14 7.13
C LEU A 55 8.14 -5.90 8.35
N GLN A 56 8.64 -5.54 9.52
CA GLN A 56 8.13 -6.11 10.78
C GLN A 56 6.65 -5.79 10.93
N TYR A 57 5.84 -6.80 11.23
CA TYR A 57 4.41 -6.62 11.44
C TYR A 57 4.12 -5.69 12.63
N SER A 58 3.25 -4.75 12.40
CA SER A 58 2.70 -3.85 13.41
C SER A 58 1.20 -3.71 13.21
N LYS A 59 0.43 -4.11 14.23
CA LYS A 59 -1.03 -4.02 14.21
C LYS A 59 -1.52 -2.57 14.07
N SER A 60 -0.82 -1.61 14.67
CA SER A 60 -1.18 -0.19 14.55
C SER A 60 -0.99 0.34 13.14
N ILE A 61 0.09 -0.07 12.46
CA ILE A 61 0.32 0.31 11.06
C ILE A 61 -0.73 -0.34 10.15
N GLU A 62 -1.02 -1.63 10.35
CA GLU A 62 -2.07 -2.32 9.60
C GLU A 62 -3.41 -1.60 9.73
N GLN A 63 -3.84 -1.30 10.95
CA GLN A 63 -5.10 -0.58 11.22
C GLN A 63 -5.11 0.83 10.59
N PHE A 64 -4.00 1.54 10.66
CA PHE A 64 -3.85 2.85 10.05
C PHE A 64 -4.00 2.78 8.51
N CYS A 65 -3.32 1.84 7.86
CA CYS A 65 -3.42 1.65 6.41
C CYS A 65 -4.84 1.30 5.97
N TRP A 66 -5.50 0.38 6.68
CA TRP A 66 -6.90 0.02 6.40
C TRP A 66 -7.84 1.21 6.56
N ALA A 67 -7.70 1.98 7.63
CA ALA A 67 -8.54 3.17 7.85
C ALA A 67 -8.35 4.23 6.75
N ARG A 68 -7.12 4.43 6.27
CA ARG A 68 -6.85 5.35 5.16
C ARG A 68 -7.41 4.84 3.84
N LEU A 69 -7.26 3.55 3.54
CA LEU A 69 -7.85 2.93 2.35
C LEU A 69 -9.38 3.05 2.35
N GLU A 70 -10.03 2.73 3.48
CA GLU A 70 -11.48 2.87 3.63
C GLU A 70 -11.95 4.31 3.42
N LYS A 71 -11.23 5.28 4.00
CA LYS A 71 -11.51 6.70 3.79
C LYS A 71 -11.35 7.11 2.33
N GLY A 72 -10.28 6.67 1.66
CA GLY A 72 -10.03 6.96 0.25
C GLY A 72 -11.10 6.35 -0.66
N LEU A 73 -11.45 5.08 -0.45
CA LEU A 73 -12.49 4.39 -1.21
C LEU A 73 -13.87 5.01 -0.99
N THR A 74 -14.20 5.41 0.24
CA THR A 74 -15.47 6.09 0.56
C THR A 74 -15.54 7.45 -0.13
N TYR A 75 -14.46 8.22 -0.13
CA TYR A 75 -14.40 9.49 -0.84
C TYR A 75 -14.60 9.30 -2.35
N LEU A 76 -13.90 8.34 -2.93
CA LEU A 76 -14.00 7.99 -4.35
C LEU A 76 -15.41 7.51 -4.71
N ASP A 77 -16.03 6.65 -3.90
CA ASP A 77 -17.39 6.15 -4.14
C ASP A 77 -18.41 7.28 -4.16
N ASN A 78 -18.34 8.19 -3.18
CA ASN A 78 -19.21 9.36 -3.11
C ASN A 78 -19.03 10.30 -4.31
N TYR A 79 -17.80 10.52 -4.75
CA TYR A 79 -17.53 11.33 -5.94
C TYR A 79 -18.12 10.71 -7.20
N LEU A 80 -17.99 9.40 -7.36
CA LEU A 80 -18.45 8.65 -8.52
C LEU A 80 -19.97 8.49 -8.62
N VAL A 81 -20.74 8.86 -7.59
CA VAL A 81 -22.21 8.90 -7.68
C VAL A 81 -22.68 9.76 -8.86
N LYS A 82 -22.00 10.89 -9.10
CA LYS A 82 -22.35 11.88 -10.11
C LYS A 82 -21.43 11.90 -11.32
N HIS A 83 -20.36 11.10 -11.30
CA HIS A 83 -19.32 11.15 -12.33
C HIS A 83 -19.10 9.77 -12.95
N THR A 84 -18.96 9.74 -14.27
CA THR A 84 -18.59 8.52 -15.01
C THR A 84 -17.07 8.38 -15.07
N PHE A 85 -16.36 9.49 -15.27
CA PHE A 85 -14.89 9.60 -15.25
C PHE A 85 -14.48 10.63 -14.21
N LEU A 86 -13.22 10.57 -13.78
CA LEU A 86 -12.70 11.45 -12.71
C LEU A 86 -12.57 12.90 -13.18
N VAL A 87 -12.18 13.11 -14.43
CA VAL A 87 -12.00 14.44 -14.98
C VAL A 87 -12.76 14.56 -16.31
N GLY A 88 -13.75 15.43 -16.33
CA GLY A 88 -14.56 15.67 -17.53
C GLY A 88 -15.43 14.47 -17.93
N HIS A 89 -15.51 14.21 -19.24
CA HIS A 89 -16.41 13.20 -19.82
C HIS A 89 -15.67 12.12 -20.61
N ARG A 90 -14.36 12.03 -20.48
CA ARG A 90 -13.49 11.10 -21.22
C ARG A 90 -12.48 10.45 -20.30
N LEU A 91 -11.96 9.31 -20.74
CA LEU A 91 -10.88 8.62 -20.07
C LEU A 91 -9.62 9.51 -20.00
N THR A 92 -9.06 9.65 -18.81
CA THR A 92 -7.83 10.41 -18.54
C THR A 92 -6.78 9.53 -17.86
N ALA A 93 -5.55 10.05 -17.72
CA ALA A 93 -4.49 9.36 -16.99
C ALA A 93 -4.86 9.11 -15.51
N ALA A 94 -5.69 9.99 -14.93
CA ALA A 94 -6.23 9.79 -13.58
C ALA A 94 -7.07 8.52 -13.49
N ASP A 95 -7.95 8.28 -14.48
CA ASP A 95 -8.80 7.09 -14.49
C ASP A 95 -7.96 5.81 -14.63
N ILE A 96 -6.90 5.86 -15.43
CA ILE A 96 -6.00 4.72 -15.61
C ILE A 96 -5.25 4.43 -14.31
N ALA A 97 -4.70 5.45 -13.65
CA ALA A 97 -3.99 5.30 -12.38
C ALA A 97 -4.89 4.69 -11.31
N VAL A 98 -6.10 5.25 -11.12
CA VAL A 98 -7.07 4.72 -10.15
C VAL A 98 -7.50 3.29 -10.50
N ALA A 99 -7.74 2.97 -11.78
CA ALA A 99 -8.15 1.63 -12.18
C ALA A 99 -7.07 0.57 -11.93
N VAL A 100 -5.79 0.90 -12.14
CA VAL A 100 -4.67 0.00 -11.84
C VAL A 100 -4.59 -0.29 -10.34
N GLU A 101 -4.73 0.73 -9.50
CA GLU A 101 -4.71 0.54 -8.05
C GLU A 101 -5.94 -0.21 -7.54
N LEU A 102 -7.12 0.08 -8.08
CA LEU A 102 -8.33 -0.67 -7.76
C LEU A 102 -8.22 -2.15 -8.17
N TYR A 103 -7.58 -2.44 -9.31
CA TYR A 103 -7.28 -3.81 -9.70
C TYR A 103 -6.46 -4.54 -8.63
N ASP A 104 -5.36 -3.94 -8.19
CA ASP A 104 -4.50 -4.53 -7.16
C ASP A 104 -5.25 -4.73 -5.83
N LEU A 105 -6.02 -3.72 -5.40
CA LEU A 105 -6.85 -3.79 -4.21
C LEU A 105 -7.91 -4.90 -4.28
N PHE A 106 -8.57 -5.07 -5.43
CA PHE A 106 -9.62 -6.07 -5.61
C PHE A 106 -9.07 -7.49 -5.73
N VAL A 107 -7.91 -7.65 -6.35
CA VAL A 107 -7.29 -8.98 -6.52
C VAL A 107 -6.65 -9.47 -5.21
N ARG A 108 -6.04 -8.57 -4.43
CA ARG A 108 -5.21 -8.98 -3.29
C ARG A 108 -5.83 -8.72 -1.92
N TYR A 109 -6.59 -7.63 -1.75
CA TYR A 109 -6.89 -7.13 -0.41
C TYR A 109 -8.36 -7.17 -0.03
N LEU A 110 -9.26 -6.84 -0.96
CA LEU A 110 -10.67 -6.63 -0.66
C LEU A 110 -11.53 -7.82 -1.06
N GLY A 111 -12.06 -8.53 -0.07
CA GLY A 111 -13.06 -9.58 -0.28
C GLY A 111 -14.43 -9.04 -0.73
N PRO A 112 -15.38 -9.92 -1.11
CA PRO A 112 -16.67 -9.53 -1.69
C PRO A 112 -17.49 -8.58 -0.81
N GLN A 113 -17.50 -8.80 0.51
CA GLN A 113 -18.24 -7.96 1.44
C GLN A 113 -17.67 -6.54 1.53
N ALA A 114 -16.33 -6.42 1.52
CA ALA A 114 -15.66 -5.12 1.57
C ALA A 114 -15.86 -4.35 0.26
N ARG A 115 -15.72 -5.02 -0.89
CA ARG A 115 -15.99 -4.42 -2.21
C ARG A 115 -17.44 -3.99 -2.38
N GLY A 116 -18.38 -4.81 -1.89
CA GLY A 116 -19.82 -4.53 -2.00
C GLY A 116 -20.28 -3.23 -1.32
N LYS A 117 -19.47 -2.67 -0.41
CA LYS A 117 -19.72 -1.35 0.17
C LYS A 117 -19.55 -0.20 -0.85
N TYR A 118 -18.74 -0.40 -1.88
CA TYR A 118 -18.33 0.63 -2.84
C TYR A 118 -18.90 0.34 -4.23
N THR A 119 -20.22 0.43 -4.35
CA THR A 119 -20.93 0.05 -5.59
C THR A 119 -20.60 0.96 -6.77
N ASN A 120 -20.36 2.26 -6.51
CA ASN A 120 -19.99 3.22 -7.54
C ASN A 120 -18.55 3.02 -8.01
N VAL A 121 -17.65 2.67 -7.09
CA VAL A 121 -16.26 2.31 -7.43
C VAL A 121 -16.23 1.05 -8.29
N LEU A 122 -17.02 0.01 -7.96
CA LEU A 122 -17.11 -1.20 -8.78
C LEU A 122 -17.66 -0.91 -10.18
N ARG A 123 -18.74 -0.13 -10.27
CA ARG A 123 -19.30 0.31 -11.55
C ARG A 123 -18.27 1.07 -12.37
N TYR A 124 -17.58 2.02 -11.74
CA TYR A 124 -16.54 2.83 -12.37
C TYR A 124 -15.38 1.95 -12.86
N TYR A 125 -14.85 1.08 -12.00
CA TYR A 125 -13.79 0.13 -12.37
C TYR A 125 -14.17 -0.66 -13.63
N ASN A 126 -15.36 -1.27 -13.64
CA ASN A 126 -15.85 -2.02 -14.80
C ASN A 126 -16.00 -1.13 -16.04
N THR A 127 -16.43 0.12 -15.88
CA THR A 127 -16.54 1.06 -17.00
C THR A 127 -15.18 1.40 -17.59
N VAL A 128 -14.17 1.61 -16.75
CA VAL A 128 -12.81 1.98 -17.18
C VAL A 128 -12.10 0.80 -17.84
N VAL A 129 -12.07 -0.37 -17.21
CA VAL A 129 -11.33 -1.54 -17.74
C VAL A 129 -11.89 -2.07 -19.05
N ASN A 130 -13.18 -1.86 -19.30
CA ASN A 130 -13.82 -2.23 -20.58
C ASN A 130 -13.64 -1.16 -21.68
N GLN A 131 -12.88 -0.09 -21.43
CA GLN A 131 -12.56 0.86 -22.49
C GLN A 131 -11.59 0.24 -23.51
N LYS A 132 -11.90 0.41 -24.79
CA LYS A 132 -11.09 -0.12 -25.90
C LYS A 132 -9.60 0.25 -25.81
N ALA A 133 -9.32 1.43 -25.24
CA ALA A 133 -7.96 1.93 -25.05
C ALA A 133 -7.15 1.15 -24.01
N LEU A 134 -7.80 0.38 -23.13
CA LEU A 134 -7.18 -0.42 -22.08
C LEU A 134 -7.22 -1.92 -22.34
N ASP A 135 -7.69 -2.32 -23.51
CA ASP A 135 -7.76 -3.72 -23.90
C ASP A 135 -6.37 -4.37 -23.86
N GLY A 136 -6.26 -5.48 -23.14
CA GLY A 136 -4.98 -6.19 -22.93
C GLY A 136 -4.01 -5.54 -21.92
N ILE A 137 -4.32 -4.37 -21.36
CA ILE A 137 -3.48 -3.69 -20.35
C ILE A 137 -3.89 -4.11 -18.94
N ILE A 138 -5.18 -4.04 -18.63
CA ILE A 138 -5.73 -4.47 -17.34
C ILE A 138 -6.58 -5.71 -17.60
N PRO A 139 -6.34 -6.85 -16.91
CA PRO A 139 -7.12 -8.06 -17.10
C PRO A 139 -8.58 -7.84 -16.71
N VAL A 140 -9.49 -7.90 -17.68
CA VAL A 140 -10.95 -7.71 -17.46
C VAL A 140 -11.54 -8.86 -16.64
N ASN A 141 -11.00 -10.09 -16.78
CA ASN A 141 -11.48 -11.30 -16.13
C ASN A 141 -10.60 -11.74 -14.95
N ALA A 142 -10.05 -10.79 -14.20
CA ALA A 142 -9.23 -11.14 -13.04
C ALA A 142 -10.07 -11.79 -11.92
N GLU A 143 -9.54 -12.84 -11.33
CA GLU A 143 -10.12 -13.41 -10.11
C GLU A 143 -9.85 -12.46 -8.92
N PHE A 144 -10.91 -11.88 -8.42
CA PHE A 144 -10.85 -11.02 -7.24
C PHE A 144 -10.70 -11.83 -5.96
N ALA A 145 -10.10 -11.22 -4.94
CA ALA A 145 -9.93 -11.84 -3.63
C ALA A 145 -11.26 -12.38 -3.08
N LYS A 146 -11.23 -13.62 -2.58
CA LYS A 146 -12.39 -14.28 -1.98
C LYS A 146 -12.64 -13.86 -0.53
N GLU A 147 -11.60 -13.36 0.13
CA GLU A 147 -11.62 -12.86 1.51
C GLU A 147 -10.76 -11.59 1.62
N ASN A 148 -10.97 -10.83 2.69
CA ASN A 148 -10.06 -9.71 2.98
C ASN A 148 -8.69 -10.25 3.36
N ALA A 149 -7.65 -9.58 2.85
CA ALA A 149 -6.28 -9.91 3.22
C ALA A 149 -6.07 -9.78 4.73
N LYS A 150 -5.32 -10.70 5.31
CA LYS A 150 -4.97 -10.74 6.74
C LYS A 150 -3.50 -11.12 6.88
N PHE A 151 -2.85 -10.58 7.89
CA PHE A 151 -1.51 -10.99 8.24
C PHE A 151 -1.49 -12.46 8.70
N VAL A 152 -0.63 -13.24 8.07
CA VAL A 152 -0.34 -14.62 8.48
C VAL A 152 1.10 -14.64 9.01
N PRO A 153 1.31 -14.87 10.32
CA PRO A 153 2.65 -14.94 10.86
C PRO A 153 3.42 -16.10 10.23
N PRO A 154 4.72 -15.91 9.91
CA PRO A 154 5.54 -16.99 9.40
C PRO A 154 5.57 -18.14 10.43
N LYS A 155 5.38 -19.38 9.95
CA LYS A 155 5.57 -20.56 10.79
C LYS A 155 6.99 -20.51 11.36
N LYS A 156 7.13 -20.46 12.68
CA LYS A 156 8.42 -20.67 13.33
C LYS A 156 8.90 -22.05 12.91
N GLU A 157 9.94 -22.13 12.11
CA GLU A 157 10.70 -23.36 11.96
C GLU A 157 11.22 -23.71 13.36
N GLU A 158 10.75 -24.81 13.92
CA GLU A 158 11.31 -25.39 15.14
C GLU A 158 12.77 -25.69 14.85
N LYS A 159 13.68 -24.87 15.42
CA LYS A 159 15.11 -25.21 15.42
C LYS A 159 15.24 -26.58 16.07
N PRO A 160 15.94 -27.53 15.46
CA PRO A 160 16.13 -28.85 16.05
C PRO A 160 16.71 -28.68 17.45
N LYS A 161 16.04 -29.26 18.42
CA LYS A 161 16.41 -29.30 19.84
C LYS A 161 17.79 -29.91 19.93
N LYS A 162 18.80 -29.08 20.22
CA LYS A 162 20.15 -29.57 20.48
C LYS A 162 20.09 -30.47 21.69
N GLU A 163 20.32 -31.73 21.46
CA GLU A 163 20.36 -32.80 22.42
C GLU A 163 21.33 -32.44 23.56
N ALA A 164 20.85 -32.58 24.78
CA ALA A 164 21.57 -32.26 25.99
C ALA A 164 22.77 -33.24 26.14
N ALA A 165 23.98 -32.72 26.04
CA ALA A 165 25.16 -33.42 26.47
C ALA A 165 25.28 -33.30 28.01
N ALA A 166 25.53 -34.44 28.65
CA ALA A 166 25.54 -34.71 30.06
C ALA A 166 26.59 -33.92 30.89
N PRO A 167 26.44 -33.84 32.22
CA PRO A 167 27.24 -33.00 33.09
C PRO A 167 28.55 -33.70 33.52
N ALA A 168 29.62 -32.96 33.65
CA ALA A 168 30.85 -33.37 34.36
C ALA A 168 31.23 -32.29 35.39
N PRO A 169 31.98 -32.65 36.45
CA PRO A 169 31.66 -32.27 37.81
C PRO A 169 32.42 -31.05 38.36
N ALA A 170 31.97 -30.63 39.54
CA ALA A 170 32.39 -29.50 40.35
C ALA A 170 33.90 -29.44 40.70
N ALA A 171 34.42 -28.21 40.72
CA ALA A 171 35.50 -27.82 41.62
C ALA A 171 35.43 -26.32 41.96
N ALA A 172 35.14 -26.08 43.23
CA ALA A 172 35.65 -25.06 44.18
C ALA A 172 35.86 -23.60 43.78
N ALA A 173 35.04 -22.77 44.39
CA ALA A 173 35.34 -21.55 45.15
C ALA A 173 36.39 -20.54 44.65
N ALA A 174 35.94 -19.32 44.30
CA ALA A 174 36.55 -18.06 44.72
C ALA A 174 35.54 -16.91 44.61
N GLN A 175 35.46 -16.08 45.66
CA GLN A 175 34.52 -14.99 45.87
C GLN A 175 34.79 -13.73 44.99
N PRO A 176 33.86 -12.82 44.83
CA PRO A 176 33.87 -11.79 43.80
C PRO A 176 34.62 -10.53 44.22
N ALA A 177 35.45 -10.02 43.34
CA ALA A 177 35.99 -8.67 43.42
C ALA A 177 34.96 -7.68 42.86
N LYS A 178 34.62 -6.65 43.62
CA LYS A 178 33.79 -5.49 43.21
C LYS A 178 34.47 -4.76 42.06
N GLN A 179 33.84 -4.68 40.93
CA GLN A 179 34.22 -3.74 39.85
C GLN A 179 33.47 -2.41 40.05
N GLU A 180 34.24 -1.34 40.25
CA GLU A 180 33.78 0.02 40.26
C GLU A 180 33.35 0.42 38.83
N LYS A 181 32.24 1.17 38.76
CA LYS A 181 31.73 1.75 37.49
C LYS A 181 32.66 2.85 37.02
N PRO A 182 32.99 2.93 35.73
CA PRO A 182 33.76 4.07 35.21
C PRO A 182 32.90 5.36 35.27
N LYS A 183 33.50 6.42 35.83
CA LYS A 183 32.93 7.77 35.92
C LYS A 183 32.83 8.38 34.52
N THR A 184 31.68 8.98 34.22
CA THR A 184 31.47 9.74 32.98
C THR A 184 32.11 11.13 33.09
N PRO A 185 32.52 11.73 31.95
CA PRO A 185 33.23 13.04 31.91
C PRO A 185 32.43 14.25 32.41
N LEU A 186 31.21 14.07 32.90
CA LEU A 186 30.33 15.15 33.35
C LEU A 186 30.48 15.51 34.83
N ASP A 187 31.27 14.75 35.59
CA ASP A 187 31.45 14.98 37.06
C ASP A 187 32.61 15.87 37.46
N GLU A 188 33.34 16.47 36.48
CA GLU A 188 34.49 17.34 36.70
C GLU A 188 34.27 18.81 36.35
N LEU A 189 33.11 19.39 36.62
CA LEU A 189 32.93 20.82 36.51
C LEU A 189 33.00 21.46 37.92
N PRO A 190 33.94 22.44 38.15
CA PRO A 190 34.04 23.11 39.42
C PRO A 190 32.85 24.06 39.63
N LYS A 191 32.43 24.15 40.89
CA LYS A 191 31.37 25.06 41.37
C LYS A 191 31.82 26.51 41.35
#